data_6cab3acf1d4c28dbd4016ce1af33e70b
#
_entry.id   6cab3acf1d4c28dbd4016ce1af33e70b
#
_cell.length_a   1.000
_cell.length_b   1.000
_cell.length_c   1.000
_cell.angle_alpha   90.00
_cell.angle_beta   90.00
_cell.angle_gamma   90.00
#
_symmetry.space_group_name_H-M   'P 1'
#
loop_
_entity.id
_entity.type
_entity.pdbx_description
1 polymer ?
#
loop_
_entity_poly.entity_id
_entity_poly.type
_entity_poly.pdbx_seq_one_letter_code
_entity_poly.pdbx_strand_id
1 'polypeptide(L)'
;MHAAKLSPDALRERAAYYERIGANHMTPLWEVLHALVPTQPQSPAQAAIWRYAELRAQVLEAGRLITAEEAERRVLILENPGLRGQSCITQTLYAGLQLILPGEVAPAHRHTQSALRLVLDGEGAYTAVDGERTTMHRGDFIITPAWTWHDHGNLGDQPVVWLDGLDIPIVRFLDAGFSEKSTQMSQEPLRPEGDALARYGANMVPIDYAPKPADPTRVFVYPFERTRSSLQAIAHGTPDTHHGFKLRYVNPATGASPMPTIGAFAQWLPAGFETKPLRSTDGTVLVCLEGGGEASVGDMTWRFHENDVVVVPSWHALQLRADRDAVMFSFSDRPVQQALGLWREQRL
;
A
#
# COMPACT_ATOMS: atom_id res chain seq x y z
N MET A 1 -18.00 5.49 -42.84
CA MET A 1 -18.15 6.89 -43.30
C MET A 1 -16.75 7.41 -43.65
N HIS A 2 -16.48 7.71 -44.94
CA HIS A 2 -15.23 8.38 -45.34
C HIS A 2 -15.30 9.84 -44.87
N ALA A 3 -14.44 10.21 -43.92
CA ALA A 3 -14.27 11.61 -43.55
C ALA A 3 -13.79 12.37 -44.79
N ALA A 4 -14.59 13.33 -45.26
CA ALA A 4 -14.18 14.22 -46.36
C ALA A 4 -12.89 14.96 -45.91
N LYS A 5 -11.83 14.90 -46.70
CA LYS A 5 -10.61 15.66 -46.45
C LYS A 5 -10.96 17.16 -46.50
N LEU A 6 -10.71 17.88 -45.44
CA LEU A 6 -10.88 19.31 -45.33
C LEU A 6 -9.99 20.01 -46.39
N SER A 7 -10.49 21.12 -46.97
CA SER A 7 -9.69 21.98 -47.85
C SER A 7 -8.52 22.62 -47.10
N PRO A 8 -7.43 23.03 -47.76
CA PRO A 8 -6.33 23.74 -47.10
C PRO A 8 -6.78 25.01 -46.34
N ASP A 9 -7.80 25.71 -46.86
CA ASP A 9 -8.36 26.90 -46.22
C ASP A 9 -9.11 26.52 -44.92
N ALA A 10 -9.94 25.50 -44.94
CA ALA A 10 -10.66 25.01 -43.77
C ALA A 10 -9.69 24.50 -42.68
N LEU A 11 -8.54 23.93 -43.08
CA LEU A 11 -7.48 23.55 -42.10
C LEU A 11 -6.82 24.77 -41.46
N ARG A 12 -6.59 25.86 -42.22
CA ARG A 12 -6.06 27.11 -41.70
C ARG A 12 -7.04 27.78 -40.74
N GLU A 13 -8.31 27.86 -41.11
CA GLU A 13 -9.36 28.40 -40.25
C GLU A 13 -9.48 27.64 -38.93
N ARG A 14 -9.42 26.30 -39.00
CA ARG A 14 -9.44 25.43 -37.79
C ARG A 14 -8.21 25.67 -36.91
N ALA A 15 -7.02 25.79 -37.47
CA ALA A 15 -5.81 26.08 -36.68
C ALA A 15 -5.95 27.46 -35.99
N ALA A 16 -6.37 28.49 -36.70
CA ALA A 16 -6.60 29.82 -36.11
C ALA A 16 -7.71 29.82 -35.03
N TYR A 17 -8.73 28.98 -35.20
CA TYR A 17 -9.75 28.77 -34.17
C TYR A 17 -9.14 28.12 -32.92
N TYR A 18 -8.30 27.10 -33.06
CA TYR A 18 -7.64 26.43 -31.93
C TYR A 18 -6.68 27.37 -31.17
N GLU A 19 -5.97 28.24 -31.86
CA GLU A 19 -5.15 29.27 -31.25
C GLU A 19 -6.01 30.23 -30.41
N ARG A 20 -7.14 30.73 -30.96
CA ARG A 20 -8.03 31.64 -30.22
C ARG A 20 -8.65 31.02 -28.99
N ILE A 21 -9.13 29.76 -29.06
CA ILE A 21 -9.70 29.09 -27.89
C ILE A 21 -8.61 28.74 -26.88
N GLY A 22 -7.39 28.36 -27.33
CA GLY A 22 -6.24 28.10 -26.48
C GLY A 22 -5.82 29.33 -25.66
N ALA A 23 -5.88 30.54 -26.26
CA ALA A 23 -5.62 31.79 -25.56
C ALA A 23 -6.63 32.06 -24.42
N ASN A 24 -7.82 31.46 -24.46
CA ASN A 24 -8.83 31.49 -23.40
C ASN A 24 -8.82 30.22 -22.52
N HIS A 25 -7.73 29.45 -22.51
CA HIS A 25 -7.57 28.20 -21.75
C HIS A 25 -8.64 27.14 -22.06
N MET A 26 -9.13 27.09 -23.30
CA MET A 26 -10.08 26.08 -23.78
C MET A 26 -9.39 25.05 -24.66
N THR A 27 -9.67 23.77 -24.43
CA THR A 27 -9.20 22.65 -25.25
C THR A 27 -10.40 21.95 -25.90
N PRO A 28 -10.39 21.69 -27.22
CA PRO A 28 -11.52 21.02 -27.86
C PRO A 28 -11.58 19.55 -27.46
N LEU A 29 -12.69 19.14 -26.84
CA LEU A 29 -12.89 17.78 -26.34
C LEU A 29 -12.64 16.70 -27.41
N TRP A 30 -13.08 16.96 -28.65
CA TRP A 30 -12.93 15.99 -29.74
C TRP A 30 -11.50 15.68 -30.16
N GLU A 31 -10.53 16.52 -29.79
CA GLU A 31 -9.10 16.24 -30.02
C GLU A 31 -8.50 15.34 -28.92
N VAL A 32 -9.10 15.33 -27.72
CA VAL A 32 -8.57 14.64 -26.52
C VAL A 32 -9.51 13.58 -25.96
N LEU A 33 -10.69 13.40 -26.55
CA LEU A 33 -11.75 12.52 -26.01
C LEU A 33 -11.27 11.10 -25.72
N HIS A 34 -10.52 10.49 -26.65
CA HIS A 34 -10.04 9.11 -26.49
C HIS A 34 -9.01 8.96 -25.37
N ALA A 35 -8.23 10.02 -25.07
CA ALA A 35 -7.31 10.04 -23.96
C ALA A 35 -8.04 10.24 -22.61
N LEU A 36 -9.12 11.05 -22.60
CA LEU A 36 -9.89 11.33 -21.39
C LEU A 36 -10.86 10.20 -21.03
N VAL A 37 -11.42 9.50 -22.02
CA VAL A 37 -12.38 8.40 -21.82
C VAL A 37 -11.88 7.17 -22.59
N PRO A 38 -10.82 6.51 -22.10
CA PRO A 38 -10.28 5.32 -22.74
C PRO A 38 -11.25 4.14 -22.60
N THR A 39 -11.18 3.20 -23.54
CA THR A 39 -12.02 1.98 -23.53
C THR A 39 -11.61 0.95 -22.48
N GLN A 40 -10.37 1.05 -21.96
CA GLN A 40 -9.83 0.24 -20.87
C GLN A 40 -8.93 1.12 -19.98
N PRO A 41 -8.73 0.75 -18.70
CA PRO A 41 -7.80 1.45 -17.83
C PRO A 41 -6.39 1.52 -18.43
N GLN A 42 -5.78 2.69 -18.32
CA GLN A 42 -4.41 2.95 -18.78
C GLN A 42 -3.65 3.55 -17.59
N SER A 43 -2.73 2.78 -17.04
CA SER A 43 -1.87 3.25 -15.95
C SER A 43 -0.51 3.65 -16.49
N PRO A 44 0.04 4.82 -16.13
CA PRO A 44 1.43 5.15 -16.40
C PRO A 44 2.40 4.39 -15.48
N ALA A 45 1.91 3.79 -14.37
CA ALA A 45 2.73 2.92 -13.55
C ALA A 45 3.15 1.68 -14.33
N GLN A 46 4.37 1.25 -14.15
CA GLN A 46 4.94 0.05 -14.76
C GLN A 46 5.02 -1.08 -13.76
N ALA A 47 4.85 -2.32 -14.21
CA ALA A 47 5.15 -3.50 -13.41
C ALA A 47 6.65 -3.49 -13.05
N ALA A 48 6.96 -3.73 -11.79
CA ALA A 48 8.34 -3.71 -11.29
C ALA A 48 8.49 -4.58 -10.04
N ILE A 49 9.73 -4.97 -9.77
CA ILE A 49 10.12 -5.68 -8.56
C ILE A 49 11.31 -4.97 -7.90
N TRP A 50 11.28 -4.89 -6.58
CA TRP A 50 12.39 -4.44 -5.75
C TRP A 50 12.91 -5.63 -4.95
N ARG A 51 14.20 -5.97 -5.16
CA ARG A 51 14.90 -7.07 -4.50
C ARG A 51 15.36 -6.66 -3.13
N TYR A 52 14.72 -7.16 -2.08
CA TYR A 52 15.06 -6.75 -0.72
C TYR A 52 16.52 -7.04 -0.36
N ALA A 53 17.06 -8.17 -0.81
CA ALA A 53 18.47 -8.53 -0.57
C ALA A 53 19.45 -7.47 -1.11
N GLU A 54 19.12 -6.81 -2.24
CA GLU A 54 19.93 -5.73 -2.82
C GLU A 54 19.67 -4.40 -2.09
N LEU A 55 18.42 -4.11 -1.75
CA LEU A 55 18.04 -2.84 -1.11
C LEU A 55 18.45 -2.75 0.35
N ARG A 56 18.49 -3.88 1.06
CA ARG A 56 18.83 -3.93 2.49
C ARG A 56 20.18 -3.25 2.80
N ALA A 57 21.18 -3.51 1.96
CA ALA A 57 22.50 -2.88 2.13
C ALA A 57 22.41 -1.35 2.01
N GLN A 58 21.63 -0.84 1.04
CA GLN A 58 21.45 0.60 0.81
C GLN A 58 20.63 1.24 1.95
N VAL A 59 19.60 0.54 2.47
CA VAL A 59 18.81 0.99 3.63
C VAL A 59 19.70 1.12 4.87
N LEU A 60 20.54 0.13 5.16
CA LEU A 60 21.49 0.17 6.27
C LEU A 60 22.57 1.23 6.08
N GLU A 61 23.03 1.45 4.85
CA GLU A 61 23.97 2.52 4.53
C GLU A 61 23.38 3.90 4.80
N ALA A 62 22.09 4.13 4.49
CA ALA A 62 21.39 5.35 4.85
C ALA A 62 21.44 5.59 6.38
N GLY A 63 21.34 4.52 7.20
CA GLY A 63 21.50 4.61 8.65
C GLY A 63 22.88 5.10 9.10
N ARG A 64 23.91 4.76 8.36
CA ARG A 64 25.29 5.21 8.63
C ARG A 64 25.56 6.65 8.17
N LEU A 65 24.91 7.09 7.11
CA LEU A 65 25.18 8.39 6.45
C LEU A 65 24.29 9.53 6.93
N ILE A 66 23.02 9.23 7.26
CA ILE A 66 21.99 10.22 7.58
C ILE A 66 21.51 9.95 9.00
N THR A 67 21.56 10.96 9.87
CA THR A 67 21.11 10.84 11.26
C THR A 67 19.57 10.78 11.34
N ALA A 68 19.04 10.27 12.44
CA ALA A 68 17.59 10.26 12.70
C ALA A 68 17.03 11.69 12.79
N GLU A 69 17.81 12.62 13.37
CA GLU A 69 17.43 14.03 13.52
C GLU A 69 17.33 14.72 12.14
N GLU A 70 18.31 14.50 11.25
CA GLU A 70 18.34 15.08 9.91
C GLU A 70 17.19 14.55 9.04
N ALA A 71 16.93 13.22 9.08
CA ALA A 71 15.91 12.59 8.27
C ALA A 71 14.49 12.78 8.83
N GLU A 72 14.35 13.04 10.13
CA GLU A 72 13.11 12.87 10.90
C GLU A 72 12.54 11.43 10.76
N ARG A 73 12.49 10.95 9.53
CA ARG A 73 12.14 9.56 9.14
C ARG A 73 13.04 9.11 8.00
N ARG A 74 13.86 8.10 8.29
CA ARG A 74 14.82 7.56 7.32
C ARG A 74 14.12 6.54 6.43
N VAL A 75 13.53 7.03 5.32
CA VAL A 75 12.75 6.23 4.37
C VAL A 75 13.35 6.31 2.98
N LEU A 76 13.58 5.17 2.34
CA LEU A 76 13.88 5.08 0.91
C LEU A 76 12.60 4.76 0.14
N ILE A 77 12.12 5.70 -0.66
CA ILE A 77 10.88 5.58 -1.41
C ILE A 77 11.07 4.59 -2.57
N LEU A 78 10.17 3.60 -2.67
CA LEU A 78 10.08 2.69 -3.81
C LEU A 78 9.30 3.38 -4.94
N GLU A 79 10.00 4.20 -5.70
CA GLU A 79 9.40 5.03 -6.71
C GLU A 79 9.22 4.25 -8.03
N ASN A 80 7.99 4.18 -8.51
CA ASN A 80 7.67 3.43 -9.72
C ASN A 80 8.45 3.95 -10.95
N PRO A 81 9.04 3.07 -11.78
CA PRO A 81 9.79 3.50 -12.98
C PRO A 81 8.99 4.38 -13.93
N GLY A 82 7.68 4.16 -14.07
CA GLY A 82 6.77 4.98 -14.89
C GLY A 82 6.31 6.28 -14.23
N LEU A 83 6.61 6.49 -12.94
CA LEU A 83 6.15 7.63 -12.14
C LEU A 83 7.31 8.36 -11.44
N ARG A 84 8.50 8.38 -12.07
CA ARG A 84 9.70 9.01 -11.49
C ARG A 84 9.45 10.49 -11.15
N GLY A 85 9.92 10.90 -9.96
CA GLY A 85 9.75 12.26 -9.44
C GLY A 85 8.38 12.52 -8.80
N GLN A 86 7.49 11.51 -8.73
CA GLN A 86 6.16 11.64 -8.11
C GLN A 86 6.07 11.05 -6.71
N SER A 87 7.13 10.37 -6.24
CA SER A 87 7.20 9.75 -4.91
C SER A 87 6.05 8.76 -4.64
N CYS A 88 5.76 7.90 -5.60
CA CYS A 88 4.69 6.91 -5.49
C CYS A 88 5.04 5.58 -6.18
N ILE A 89 4.49 4.47 -5.68
CA ILE A 89 4.66 3.12 -6.23
C ILE A 89 3.56 2.75 -7.21
N THR A 90 2.35 3.29 -7.03
CA THR A 90 1.26 3.36 -8.02
C THR A 90 0.73 4.79 -8.05
N GLN A 91 -0.19 5.12 -8.94
CA GLN A 91 -0.79 6.46 -8.98
C GLN A 91 -1.51 6.85 -7.68
N THR A 92 -1.92 5.88 -6.89
CA THR A 92 -2.76 6.06 -5.70
C THR A 92 -2.06 5.70 -4.38
N LEU A 93 -0.92 5.00 -4.47
CA LEU A 93 -0.21 4.47 -3.32
C LEU A 93 1.24 4.93 -3.28
N TYR A 94 1.70 5.24 -2.09
CA TYR A 94 3.09 5.41 -1.72
C TYR A 94 3.60 4.11 -1.09
N ALA A 95 4.87 3.78 -1.30
CA ALA A 95 5.60 2.76 -0.55
C ALA A 95 7.05 3.17 -0.32
N GLY A 96 7.60 2.79 0.83
CA GLY A 96 8.99 3.07 1.16
C GLY A 96 9.53 2.15 2.24
N LEU A 97 10.84 1.92 2.24
CA LEU A 97 11.56 1.16 3.27
C LEU A 97 12.07 2.11 4.33
N GLN A 98 11.53 2.03 5.53
CA GLN A 98 11.96 2.83 6.68
C GLN A 98 12.92 2.02 7.56
N LEU A 99 13.99 2.68 7.99
CA LEU A 99 14.99 2.16 8.90
C LEU A 99 14.94 2.94 10.22
N ILE A 100 14.98 2.20 11.34
CA ILE A 100 15.23 2.74 12.66
C ILE A 100 16.36 1.94 13.33
N LEU A 101 17.38 2.65 13.80
CA LEU A 101 18.52 2.05 14.50
C LEU A 101 18.25 1.95 16.02
N PRO A 102 19.00 1.11 16.75
CA PRO A 102 18.91 1.03 18.20
C PRO A 102 18.98 2.38 18.88
N GLY A 103 18.07 2.66 19.81
CA GLY A 103 18.00 3.91 20.56
C GLY A 103 17.41 5.10 19.83
N GLU A 104 17.09 4.99 18.54
CA GLU A 104 16.47 6.09 17.79
C GLU A 104 14.96 6.20 18.08
N VAL A 105 14.45 7.44 17.96
CA VAL A 105 13.02 7.78 18.05
C VAL A 105 12.68 8.67 16.87
N ALA A 106 11.66 8.28 16.09
CA ALA A 106 11.02 9.13 15.10
C ALA A 106 9.92 9.93 15.80
N PRO A 107 9.98 11.29 15.78
CA PRO A 107 9.14 12.14 16.62
C PRO A 107 7.64 11.97 16.44
N ALA A 108 6.88 12.18 17.53
CA ALA A 108 5.44 12.10 17.53
C ALA A 108 4.81 13.16 16.62
N HIS A 109 3.86 12.75 15.79
CA HIS A 109 3.13 13.61 14.86
C HIS A 109 1.80 12.96 14.48
N ARG A 110 0.98 13.69 13.74
CA ARG A 110 -0.21 13.16 13.04
C ARG A 110 -0.35 13.76 11.66
N HIS A 111 -1.00 13.05 10.77
CA HIS A 111 -1.29 13.49 9.41
C HIS A 111 -2.60 12.89 8.90
N THR A 112 -3.18 13.50 7.85
CA THR A 112 -4.43 13.05 7.26
C THR A 112 -4.30 11.76 6.45
N GLN A 113 -3.10 11.41 6.03
CA GLN A 113 -2.84 10.15 5.34
C GLN A 113 -3.03 8.97 6.30
N SER A 114 -3.64 7.90 5.79
CA SER A 114 -3.57 6.58 6.43
C SER A 114 -2.26 5.90 6.10
N ALA A 115 -1.64 5.26 7.07
CA ALA A 115 -0.38 4.56 6.90
C ALA A 115 -0.48 3.11 7.38
N LEU A 116 0.18 2.22 6.66
CA LEU A 116 0.46 0.86 7.10
C LEU A 116 1.97 0.66 7.23
N ARG A 117 2.34 -0.31 8.08
CA ARG A 117 3.71 -0.83 8.22
C ARG A 117 3.67 -2.34 8.17
N LEU A 118 4.55 -2.89 7.36
CA LEU A 118 4.81 -4.34 7.31
C LEU A 118 6.26 -4.55 7.74
N VAL A 119 6.47 -5.19 8.88
CA VAL A 119 7.82 -5.42 9.41
C VAL A 119 8.54 -6.48 8.58
N LEU A 120 9.68 -6.13 8.00
CA LEU A 120 10.44 -7.02 7.13
C LEU A 120 11.65 -7.65 7.82
N ASP A 121 12.37 -6.88 8.65
CA ASP A 121 13.66 -7.28 9.20
C ASP A 121 13.92 -6.63 10.57
N GLY A 122 14.53 -7.36 11.47
CA GLY A 122 14.85 -6.90 12.83
C GLY A 122 13.73 -7.04 13.85
N GLU A 123 14.04 -6.75 15.10
CA GLU A 123 13.16 -6.85 16.26
C GLU A 123 13.44 -5.73 17.26
N GLY A 124 12.46 -5.42 18.14
CA GLY A 124 12.62 -4.47 19.24
C GLY A 124 12.20 -3.03 18.95
N ALA A 125 11.85 -2.72 17.70
CA ALA A 125 11.18 -1.46 17.42
C ALA A 125 9.73 -1.49 17.89
N TYR A 126 9.16 -0.29 18.09
CA TYR A 126 7.75 -0.11 18.43
C TYR A 126 7.08 0.94 17.56
N THR A 127 5.78 0.83 17.46
CA THR A 127 4.89 1.92 17.02
C THR A 127 3.95 2.25 18.16
N ALA A 128 3.80 3.53 18.48
CA ALA A 128 2.77 4.03 19.41
C ALA A 128 1.66 4.73 18.61
N VAL A 129 0.41 4.41 18.92
CA VAL A 129 -0.78 5.03 18.30
C VAL A 129 -1.75 5.46 19.40
N ASP A 130 -2.06 6.76 19.46
CA ASP A 130 -2.97 7.34 20.46
C ASP A 130 -2.73 6.86 21.91
N GLY A 131 -1.46 6.79 22.31
CA GLY A 131 -1.05 6.41 23.66
C GLY A 131 -1.05 4.89 23.95
N GLU A 132 -1.15 4.05 22.94
CA GLU A 132 -0.86 2.63 23.07
C GLU A 132 0.36 2.27 22.21
N ARG A 133 1.37 1.65 22.85
CA ARG A 133 2.58 1.18 22.18
C ARG A 133 2.42 -0.30 21.82
N THR A 134 2.88 -0.68 20.64
CA THR A 134 3.04 -2.09 20.26
C THR A 134 4.46 -2.37 19.81
N THR A 135 5.04 -3.44 20.35
CA THR A 135 6.31 -3.99 19.89
C THR A 135 6.10 -4.65 18.53
N MET A 136 7.00 -4.38 17.61
CA MET A 136 6.90 -4.84 16.23
C MET A 136 7.72 -6.11 16.02
N HIS A 137 7.09 -7.15 15.43
CA HIS A 137 7.75 -8.40 15.07
C HIS A 137 7.67 -8.62 13.56
N ARG A 138 8.61 -9.39 13.03
CA ARG A 138 8.67 -9.68 11.59
C ARG A 138 7.33 -10.23 11.06
N GLY A 139 6.82 -9.63 9.98
CA GLY A 139 5.56 -9.97 9.34
C GLY A 139 4.34 -9.29 9.94
N ASP A 140 4.46 -8.62 11.09
CA ASP A 140 3.34 -7.86 11.67
C ASP A 140 2.87 -6.78 10.71
N PHE A 141 1.56 -6.70 10.54
CA PHE A 141 0.88 -5.63 9.85
C PHE A 141 0.33 -4.63 10.86
N ILE A 142 0.83 -3.40 10.81
CA ILE A 142 0.50 -2.33 11.74
C ILE A 142 -0.05 -1.15 10.94
N ILE A 143 -1.06 -0.48 11.46
CA ILE A 143 -1.64 0.70 10.83
C ILE A 143 -1.55 1.94 11.72
N THR A 144 -1.46 3.08 11.10
CA THR A 144 -1.70 4.37 11.70
C THR A 144 -2.92 4.97 10.99
N PRO A 145 -4.09 4.93 11.62
CA PRO A 145 -5.28 5.54 11.04
C PRO A 145 -5.09 7.05 10.81
N ALA A 146 -5.77 7.59 9.80
CA ALA A 146 -5.73 9.01 9.51
C ALA A 146 -5.96 9.87 10.75
N TRP A 147 -5.16 10.92 10.90
CA TRP A 147 -5.26 11.92 11.97
C TRP A 147 -5.06 11.41 13.40
N THR A 148 -4.44 10.23 13.59
CA THR A 148 -4.07 9.71 14.91
C THR A 148 -2.63 10.09 15.26
N TRP A 149 -2.38 10.44 16.53
CA TRP A 149 -1.02 10.66 17.02
C TRP A 149 -0.23 9.37 16.99
N HIS A 150 0.98 9.43 16.44
CA HIS A 150 1.86 8.27 16.39
C HIS A 150 3.34 8.67 16.43
N ASP A 151 4.14 7.77 16.99
CA ASP A 151 5.60 7.82 17.00
C ASP A 151 6.17 6.40 16.88
N HIS A 152 7.47 6.33 16.60
CA HIS A 152 8.20 5.08 16.49
C HIS A 152 9.51 5.18 17.23
N GLY A 153 9.96 4.08 17.79
CA GLY A 153 11.28 4.00 18.40
C GLY A 153 11.82 2.58 18.32
N ASN A 154 13.11 2.45 18.56
CA ASN A 154 13.75 1.15 18.64
C ASN A 154 14.42 0.99 20.01
N LEU A 155 13.84 0.13 20.84
CA LEU A 155 14.35 -0.21 22.18
C LEU A 155 15.22 -1.47 22.16
N GLY A 156 15.32 -2.14 21.01
CA GLY A 156 16.16 -3.31 20.80
C GLY A 156 17.61 -2.95 20.51
N ASP A 157 18.39 -3.96 20.21
CA ASP A 157 19.83 -3.87 19.92
C ASP A 157 20.16 -4.08 18.43
N GLN A 158 19.13 -4.30 17.59
CA GLN A 158 19.27 -4.54 16.15
C GLN A 158 18.56 -3.44 15.35
N PRO A 159 19.06 -3.09 14.15
CA PRO A 159 18.32 -2.27 13.21
C PRO A 159 16.99 -2.95 12.82
N VAL A 160 15.93 -2.16 12.69
CA VAL A 160 14.63 -2.66 12.24
C VAL A 160 14.24 -1.96 10.95
N VAL A 161 13.78 -2.75 9.96
CA VAL A 161 13.31 -2.27 8.66
C VAL A 161 11.87 -2.73 8.45
N TRP A 162 11.02 -1.79 8.05
CA TRP A 162 9.66 -2.10 7.62
C TRP A 162 9.32 -1.43 6.30
N LEU A 163 8.34 -1.97 5.60
CA LEU A 163 7.73 -1.33 4.45
C LEU A 163 6.57 -0.45 4.92
N ASP A 164 6.66 0.84 4.64
CA ASP A 164 5.54 1.76 4.76
C ASP A 164 4.68 1.70 3.49
N GLY A 165 3.36 1.74 3.66
CA GLY A 165 2.39 1.98 2.59
C GLY A 165 1.44 3.09 2.99
N LEU A 166 1.26 4.12 2.18
CA LEU A 166 0.40 5.28 2.47
C LEU A 166 -0.45 5.66 1.26
N ASP A 167 -1.55 6.33 1.53
CA ASP A 167 -2.44 6.93 0.54
C ASP A 167 -2.07 8.38 0.19
N ILE A 168 -0.80 8.77 0.35
CA ILE A 168 -0.29 10.10 0.05
C ILE A 168 -0.78 10.63 -1.31
N PRO A 169 -0.71 9.84 -2.42
CA PRO A 169 -1.15 10.35 -3.72
C PRO A 169 -2.65 10.64 -3.78
N ILE A 170 -3.49 9.86 -3.10
CA ILE A 170 -4.94 10.09 -3.02
C ILE A 170 -5.23 11.38 -2.26
N VAL A 171 -4.63 11.55 -1.08
CA VAL A 171 -4.81 12.73 -0.23
C VAL A 171 -4.32 13.99 -0.96
N ARG A 172 -3.18 13.88 -1.67
CA ARG A 172 -2.65 14.97 -2.52
C ARG A 172 -3.59 15.31 -3.66
N PHE A 173 -4.15 14.31 -4.36
CA PHE A 173 -5.11 14.52 -5.44
C PHE A 173 -6.38 15.26 -4.99
N LEU A 174 -6.79 15.04 -3.73
CA LEU A 174 -7.95 15.67 -3.12
C LEU A 174 -7.63 17.03 -2.45
N ASP A 175 -6.38 17.48 -2.50
CA ASP A 175 -5.89 18.69 -1.80
C ASP A 175 -6.22 18.69 -0.30
N ALA A 176 -6.23 17.51 0.34
CA ALA A 176 -6.69 17.30 1.73
C ALA A 176 -5.54 17.01 2.72
N GLY A 177 -4.31 17.39 2.38
CA GLY A 177 -3.12 17.10 3.18
C GLY A 177 -2.96 18.05 4.37
N PHE A 178 -2.97 17.48 5.58
CA PHE A 178 -2.60 18.17 6.83
C PHE A 178 -1.61 17.32 7.62
N SER A 179 -0.75 17.98 8.38
CA SER A 179 0.12 17.34 9.37
C SER A 179 0.36 18.27 10.54
N GLU A 180 0.58 17.68 11.72
CA GLU A 180 0.97 18.39 12.93
C GLU A 180 2.10 17.63 13.61
N LYS A 181 3.10 18.35 14.11
CA LYS A 181 4.19 17.84 14.96
C LYS A 181 3.80 17.99 16.42
N SER A 182 4.08 16.96 17.22
CA SER A 182 3.95 17.05 18.67
C SER A 182 5.11 17.88 19.24
N THR A 183 4.88 18.48 20.40
CA THR A 183 5.95 19.06 21.22
C THR A 183 6.76 18.00 21.98
N GLN A 184 6.25 16.76 22.05
CA GLN A 184 6.90 15.62 22.68
C GLN A 184 7.54 14.72 21.61
N MET A 185 8.71 14.17 21.90
CA MET A 185 9.38 13.22 21.02
C MET A 185 8.63 11.89 20.91
N SER A 186 8.08 11.41 22.01
CA SER A 186 7.27 10.19 22.07
C SER A 186 6.04 10.43 22.95
N GLN A 187 4.98 9.68 22.67
CA GLN A 187 3.76 9.68 23.45
C GLN A 187 3.97 9.00 24.81
N GLU A 188 3.33 9.53 25.86
CA GLU A 188 3.20 8.80 27.12
C GLU A 188 2.22 7.63 26.91
N PRO A 189 2.56 6.41 27.37
CA PRO A 189 1.64 5.29 27.34
C PRO A 189 0.41 5.55 28.22
N LEU A 190 -0.76 5.63 27.59
CA LEU A 190 -2.06 5.80 28.27
C LEU A 190 -2.75 4.46 28.51
N ARG A 191 -2.36 3.43 27.77
CA ARG A 191 -2.91 2.07 27.82
C ARG A 191 -1.76 1.05 27.76
N PRO A 192 -1.93 -0.13 28.37
CA PRO A 192 -0.95 -1.20 28.21
C PRO A 192 -0.91 -1.70 26.75
N GLU A 193 0.21 -2.27 26.38
CA GLU A 193 0.39 -2.93 25.10
C GLU A 193 -0.65 -4.04 24.90
N GLY A 194 -1.29 -4.08 23.72
CA GLY A 194 -2.29 -5.07 23.36
C GLY A 194 -3.71 -4.76 23.83
N ASP A 195 -3.96 -3.60 24.48
CA ASP A 195 -5.30 -3.21 24.95
C ASP A 195 -6.30 -3.13 23.79
N ALA A 196 -5.94 -2.48 22.70
CA ALA A 196 -6.80 -2.36 21.51
C ALA A 196 -7.12 -3.72 20.89
N LEU A 197 -6.11 -4.59 20.78
CA LEU A 197 -6.29 -5.93 20.23
C LEU A 197 -7.15 -6.81 21.15
N ALA A 198 -7.00 -6.71 22.46
CA ALA A 198 -7.80 -7.42 23.44
C ALA A 198 -9.27 -6.98 23.41
N ARG A 199 -9.51 -5.68 23.33
CA ARG A 199 -10.87 -5.10 23.35
C ARG A 199 -11.64 -5.29 22.04
N TYR A 200 -10.96 -5.19 20.90
CA TYR A 200 -11.62 -5.09 19.59
C TYR A 200 -11.21 -6.20 18.62
N GLY A 201 -10.11 -6.89 18.87
CA GLY A 201 -9.52 -7.86 17.94
C GLY A 201 -9.84 -9.33 18.23
N ALA A 202 -10.70 -9.62 19.23
CA ALA A 202 -11.03 -10.98 19.65
C ALA A 202 -12.53 -11.32 19.45
N ASN A 203 -13.14 -10.80 18.40
CA ASN A 203 -14.59 -10.94 18.11
C ASN A 203 -15.50 -10.37 19.22
N MET A 204 -15.00 -9.46 20.00
CA MET A 204 -15.70 -8.76 21.08
C MET A 204 -15.41 -7.27 20.98
N VAL A 205 -16.32 -6.46 21.50
CA VAL A 205 -16.14 -5.02 21.68
C VAL A 205 -16.64 -4.62 23.07
N PRO A 206 -16.16 -3.51 23.67
CA PRO A 206 -16.72 -2.98 24.90
C PRO A 206 -18.23 -2.76 24.76
N ILE A 207 -18.99 -3.04 25.83
CA ILE A 207 -20.45 -3.02 25.81
C ILE A 207 -21.05 -1.68 25.35
N ASP A 208 -20.37 -0.58 25.65
CA ASP A 208 -20.80 0.78 25.30
C ASP A 208 -20.22 1.26 23.96
N TYR A 209 -19.49 0.40 23.24
CA TYR A 209 -18.89 0.78 21.97
C TYR A 209 -19.90 0.76 20.83
N ALA A 210 -20.17 1.93 20.28
CA ALA A 210 -21.02 2.12 19.10
C ALA A 210 -20.22 2.80 17.99
N PRO A 211 -19.60 2.05 17.06
CA PRO A 211 -18.77 2.62 16.00
C PRO A 211 -19.63 3.43 15.01
N LYS A 212 -19.10 4.57 14.57
CA LYS A 212 -19.65 5.34 13.45
C LYS A 212 -18.86 5.03 12.18
N PRO A 213 -19.45 5.20 10.99
CA PRO A 213 -18.76 4.90 9.72
C PRO A 213 -17.44 5.66 9.52
N ALA A 214 -17.32 6.86 10.09
CA ALA A 214 -16.13 7.71 9.98
C ALA A 214 -15.12 7.51 11.12
N ASP A 215 -15.43 6.67 12.13
CA ASP A 215 -14.51 6.44 13.22
C ASP A 215 -13.26 5.68 12.71
N PRO A 216 -12.06 6.10 13.13
CA PRO A 216 -10.85 5.34 12.83
C PRO A 216 -10.95 3.94 13.42
N THR A 217 -10.25 2.98 12.81
CA THR A 217 -10.18 1.64 13.38
C THR A 217 -9.47 1.68 14.74
N ARG A 218 -10.01 0.93 15.71
CA ARG A 218 -9.42 0.84 17.05
C ARG A 218 -8.29 -0.19 17.12
N VAL A 219 -8.34 -1.23 16.28
CA VAL A 219 -7.25 -2.21 16.16
C VAL A 219 -6.23 -1.66 15.19
N PHE A 220 -5.02 -1.46 15.64
CA PHE A 220 -3.93 -0.92 14.82
C PHE A 220 -2.77 -1.92 14.61
N VAL A 221 -2.81 -3.09 15.24
CA VAL A 221 -1.84 -4.18 15.05
C VAL A 221 -2.55 -5.47 14.66
N TYR A 222 -2.02 -6.14 13.64
CA TYR A 222 -2.46 -7.45 13.16
C TYR A 222 -1.26 -8.40 13.20
N PRO A 223 -1.08 -9.18 14.30
CA PRO A 223 0.07 -10.03 14.49
C PRO A 223 0.19 -11.09 13.40
N PHE A 224 1.40 -11.26 12.87
CA PHE A 224 1.66 -12.21 11.79
C PHE A 224 1.39 -13.66 12.19
N GLU A 225 1.68 -14.02 13.41
CA GLU A 225 1.41 -15.37 13.93
C GLU A 225 -0.08 -15.74 13.80
N ARG A 226 -1.01 -14.82 14.14
CA ARG A 226 -2.45 -15.04 13.96
C ARG A 226 -2.82 -15.14 12.48
N THR A 227 -2.26 -14.28 11.66
CA THR A 227 -2.46 -14.31 10.22
C THR A 227 -2.00 -15.63 9.61
N ARG A 228 -0.78 -16.06 9.95
CA ARG A 228 -0.18 -17.31 9.51
C ARG A 228 -1.02 -18.52 9.93
N SER A 229 -1.42 -18.57 11.20
CA SER A 229 -2.28 -19.64 11.74
C SER A 229 -3.62 -19.72 11.02
N SER A 230 -4.24 -18.57 10.72
CA SER A 230 -5.51 -18.53 9.97
C SER A 230 -5.34 -19.04 8.53
N LEU A 231 -4.27 -18.64 7.85
CA LEU A 231 -3.96 -19.13 6.50
C LEU A 231 -3.71 -20.64 6.50
N GLN A 232 -2.94 -21.15 7.46
CA GLN A 232 -2.68 -22.59 7.62
C GLN A 232 -3.98 -23.37 7.86
N ALA A 233 -4.88 -22.85 8.68
CA ALA A 233 -6.16 -23.51 8.96
C ALA A 233 -7.05 -23.64 7.71
N ILE A 234 -7.13 -22.58 6.88
CA ILE A 234 -7.92 -22.66 5.65
C ILE A 234 -7.24 -23.43 4.53
N ALA A 235 -5.91 -23.61 4.59
CA ALA A 235 -5.14 -24.35 3.59
C ALA A 235 -5.45 -25.85 3.54
N HIS A 236 -6.20 -26.39 4.51
CA HIS A 236 -6.77 -27.73 4.44
C HIS A 236 -7.96 -27.87 3.46
N GLY A 237 -8.49 -26.75 2.98
CA GLY A 237 -9.59 -26.70 2.02
C GLY A 237 -9.12 -26.73 0.56
N THR A 238 -10.03 -26.33 -0.33
CA THR A 238 -9.73 -26.22 -1.77
C THR A 238 -9.29 -24.79 -2.09
N PRO A 239 -8.12 -24.60 -2.73
CA PRO A 239 -7.66 -23.26 -3.10
C PRO A 239 -8.52 -22.65 -4.23
N ASP A 240 -8.77 -21.34 -4.17
CA ASP A 240 -9.32 -20.61 -5.31
C ASP A 240 -8.30 -20.61 -6.45
N THR A 241 -8.76 -20.82 -7.69
CA THR A 241 -7.87 -20.98 -8.84
C THR A 241 -7.07 -19.71 -9.19
N HIS A 242 -7.50 -18.52 -8.77
CA HIS A 242 -6.84 -17.24 -9.06
C HIS A 242 -6.14 -16.65 -7.84
N HIS A 243 -6.44 -17.16 -6.64
CA HIS A 243 -5.92 -16.59 -5.40
C HIS A 243 -5.22 -17.59 -4.49
N GLY A 244 -5.32 -18.92 -4.73
CA GLY A 244 -4.93 -19.89 -3.70
C GLY A 244 -5.80 -19.71 -2.45
N PHE A 245 -5.20 -19.49 -1.29
CA PHE A 245 -5.91 -19.18 -0.06
C PHE A 245 -5.65 -17.71 0.31
N LYS A 246 -6.63 -16.84 0.10
CA LYS A 246 -6.47 -15.39 0.32
C LYS A 246 -7.51 -14.85 1.28
N LEU A 247 -7.05 -14.13 2.29
CA LEU A 247 -7.87 -13.47 3.30
C LEU A 247 -7.68 -11.95 3.21
N ARG A 248 -8.72 -11.22 3.53
CA ARG A 248 -8.69 -9.76 3.68
C ARG A 248 -8.62 -9.42 5.16
N TYR A 249 -7.72 -8.53 5.54
CA TYR A 249 -7.75 -7.89 6.85
C TYR A 249 -8.99 -7.00 6.98
N VAL A 250 -9.57 -6.97 8.15
CA VAL A 250 -10.79 -6.20 8.42
C VAL A 250 -10.63 -5.35 9.67
N ASN A 251 -11.34 -4.22 9.71
CA ASN A 251 -11.65 -3.56 10.96
C ASN A 251 -12.69 -4.42 11.70
N PRO A 252 -12.35 -5.00 12.87
CA PRO A 252 -13.23 -5.95 13.53
C PRO A 252 -14.59 -5.35 13.95
N ALA A 253 -14.63 -4.04 14.17
CA ALA A 253 -15.85 -3.37 14.58
C ALA A 253 -16.88 -3.18 13.45
N THR A 254 -16.44 -3.13 12.20
CA THR A 254 -17.28 -2.79 11.05
C THR A 254 -17.30 -3.87 9.95
N GLY A 255 -16.31 -4.77 9.95
CA GLY A 255 -16.06 -5.71 8.85
C GLY A 255 -15.56 -5.07 7.55
N ALA A 256 -15.38 -3.74 7.52
CA ALA A 256 -14.77 -3.01 6.41
C ALA A 256 -13.26 -3.21 6.38
N SER A 257 -12.58 -2.63 5.40
CA SER A 257 -11.12 -2.56 5.38
C SER A 257 -10.57 -1.82 6.61
N PRO A 258 -9.36 -2.15 7.07
CA PRO A 258 -8.77 -1.48 8.24
C PRO A 258 -8.60 0.03 8.05
N MET A 259 -8.38 0.45 6.82
CA MET A 259 -8.28 1.84 6.40
C MET A 259 -9.28 2.10 5.26
N PRO A 260 -9.90 3.29 5.20
CA PRO A 260 -10.91 3.58 4.18
C PRO A 260 -10.34 3.62 2.76
N THR A 261 -9.06 3.92 2.62
CA THR A 261 -8.37 4.12 1.35
C THR A 261 -7.50 2.94 0.91
N ILE A 262 -7.05 2.10 1.87
CA ILE A 262 -6.13 1.00 1.62
C ILE A 262 -6.73 -0.31 2.15
N GLY A 263 -6.90 -1.28 1.26
CA GLY A 263 -7.18 -2.68 1.60
C GLY A 263 -5.90 -3.47 1.78
N ALA A 264 -5.85 -4.35 2.76
CA ALA A 264 -4.73 -5.26 3.00
C ALA A 264 -5.19 -6.71 2.98
N PHE A 265 -4.32 -7.60 2.50
CA PHE A 265 -4.61 -9.02 2.28
C PHE A 265 -3.43 -9.88 2.67
N ALA A 266 -3.72 -11.08 3.14
CA ALA A 266 -2.77 -12.16 3.32
C ALA A 266 -3.14 -13.33 2.42
N GLN A 267 -2.15 -14.00 1.85
CA GLN A 267 -2.37 -15.08 0.88
C GLN A 267 -1.36 -16.22 1.11
N TRP A 268 -1.87 -17.46 1.09
CA TRP A 268 -1.05 -18.67 1.10
C TRP A 268 -1.13 -19.32 -0.27
N LEU A 269 0.03 -19.64 -0.82
CA LEU A 269 0.20 -20.42 -2.03
C LEU A 269 0.93 -21.72 -1.66
N PRO A 270 0.29 -22.89 -1.79
CA PRO A 270 0.95 -24.18 -1.58
C PRO A 270 2.11 -24.39 -2.54
N ALA A 271 3.10 -25.20 -2.13
CA ALA A 271 4.21 -25.59 -2.99
C ALA A 271 3.72 -26.18 -4.33
N GLY A 272 4.23 -25.68 -5.45
CA GLY A 272 3.85 -26.08 -6.80
C GLY A 272 2.51 -25.52 -7.28
N PHE A 273 1.79 -24.75 -6.45
CA PHE A 273 0.53 -24.13 -6.89
C PHE A 273 0.79 -22.94 -7.82
N GLU A 274 0.03 -22.89 -8.88
CA GLU A 274 0.04 -21.81 -9.87
C GLU A 274 -1.36 -21.21 -10.00
N THR A 275 -1.47 -19.90 -9.81
CA THR A 275 -2.75 -19.21 -9.98
C THR A 275 -3.08 -19.05 -11.47
N LYS A 276 -4.37 -19.00 -11.81
CA LYS A 276 -4.78 -18.45 -13.11
C LYS A 276 -4.59 -16.94 -13.12
N PRO A 277 -4.36 -16.33 -14.31
CA PRO A 277 -4.22 -14.88 -14.41
C PRO A 277 -5.49 -14.13 -13.99
N LEU A 278 -5.29 -13.04 -13.28
CA LEU A 278 -6.34 -12.14 -12.79
C LEU A 278 -5.91 -10.69 -13.00
N ARG A 279 -6.83 -9.83 -13.43
CA ARG A 279 -6.59 -8.39 -13.45
C ARG A 279 -7.71 -7.63 -12.77
N SER A 280 -7.37 -6.51 -12.14
CA SER A 280 -8.31 -5.60 -11.50
C SER A 280 -7.89 -4.14 -11.69
N THR A 281 -8.81 -3.23 -11.43
CA THR A 281 -8.55 -1.80 -11.58
C THR A 281 -7.72 -1.21 -10.46
N ASP A 282 -7.66 -1.86 -9.29
CA ASP A 282 -6.84 -1.41 -8.17
C ASP A 282 -5.34 -1.65 -8.44
N GLY A 283 -4.51 -0.66 -8.14
CA GLY A 283 -3.06 -0.83 -8.08
C GLY A 283 -2.70 -1.64 -6.82
N THR A 284 -1.89 -2.70 -6.98
CA THR A 284 -1.55 -3.61 -5.88
C THR A 284 -0.04 -3.67 -5.66
N VAL A 285 0.36 -3.65 -4.40
CA VAL A 285 1.72 -3.92 -3.94
C VAL A 285 1.72 -5.27 -3.22
N LEU A 286 2.58 -6.18 -3.65
CA LEU A 286 2.76 -7.53 -3.11
C LEU A 286 4.10 -7.64 -2.39
N VAL A 287 4.13 -8.33 -1.26
CA VAL A 287 5.36 -8.65 -0.52
C VAL A 287 5.36 -10.14 -0.19
N CYS A 288 6.46 -10.82 -0.47
CA CYS A 288 6.64 -12.19 -0.02
C CYS A 288 7.16 -12.21 1.42
N LEU A 289 6.39 -12.73 2.37
CA LEU A 289 6.82 -12.85 3.76
C LEU A 289 7.56 -14.16 4.04
N GLU A 290 7.10 -15.26 3.44
CA GLU A 290 7.73 -16.58 3.55
C GLU A 290 7.71 -17.26 2.19
N GLY A 291 8.72 -18.06 1.90
CA GLY A 291 8.75 -18.87 0.70
C GLY A 291 9.43 -18.21 -0.49
N GLY A 292 8.87 -18.41 -1.67
CA GLY A 292 9.41 -17.90 -2.93
C GLY A 292 8.75 -18.56 -4.14
N GLY A 293 8.94 -17.93 -5.30
CA GLY A 293 8.30 -18.41 -6.51
C GLY A 293 8.50 -17.47 -7.69
N GLU A 294 7.50 -17.39 -8.55
CA GLU A 294 7.49 -16.58 -9.75
C GLU A 294 6.22 -15.72 -9.80
N ALA A 295 6.39 -14.45 -10.15
CA ALA A 295 5.30 -13.51 -10.40
C ALA A 295 5.36 -13.03 -11.84
N SER A 296 4.28 -13.24 -12.60
CA SER A 296 4.05 -12.68 -13.92
C SER A 296 3.05 -11.53 -13.81
N VAL A 297 3.46 -10.34 -14.29
CA VAL A 297 2.63 -9.12 -14.28
C VAL A 297 2.64 -8.52 -15.69
N GLY A 298 1.52 -8.63 -16.41
CA GLY A 298 1.49 -8.33 -17.84
C GLY A 298 2.50 -9.19 -18.60
N ASP A 299 3.41 -8.55 -19.32
CA ASP A 299 4.45 -9.22 -20.12
C ASP A 299 5.75 -9.47 -19.34
N MET A 300 5.81 -9.06 -18.08
CA MET A 300 7.01 -9.18 -17.24
C MET A 300 6.89 -10.38 -16.30
N THR A 301 7.97 -11.11 -16.13
CA THR A 301 8.05 -12.27 -15.21
C THR A 301 9.33 -12.19 -14.38
N TRP A 302 9.19 -12.39 -13.07
CA TRP A 302 10.31 -12.41 -12.13
C TRP A 302 10.16 -13.53 -11.11
N ARG A 303 11.29 -14.09 -10.71
CA ARG A 303 11.34 -14.85 -9.47
C ARG A 303 11.28 -13.89 -8.29
N PHE A 304 10.53 -14.23 -7.26
CA PHE A 304 10.50 -13.48 -6.00
C PHE A 304 10.99 -14.35 -4.84
N HIS A 305 11.56 -13.67 -3.84
CA HIS A 305 12.07 -14.23 -2.60
C HIS A 305 11.48 -13.47 -1.41
N GLU A 306 11.80 -13.92 -0.20
CA GLU A 306 11.33 -13.25 1.02
C GLU A 306 11.71 -11.77 1.04
N ASN A 307 10.75 -10.95 1.46
CA ASN A 307 10.78 -9.50 1.55
C ASN A 307 10.86 -8.74 0.20
N ASP A 308 10.92 -9.44 -0.94
CA ASP A 308 10.82 -8.77 -2.25
C ASP A 308 9.45 -8.10 -2.41
N VAL A 309 9.45 -6.91 -3.03
CA VAL A 309 8.26 -6.10 -3.28
C VAL A 309 7.96 -6.08 -4.76
N VAL A 310 6.76 -6.51 -5.15
CA VAL A 310 6.27 -6.51 -6.54
C VAL A 310 5.10 -5.55 -6.67
N VAL A 311 5.11 -4.69 -7.69
CA VAL A 311 3.98 -3.82 -7.99
C VAL A 311 3.21 -4.32 -9.22
N VAL A 312 1.89 -4.37 -9.05
CA VAL A 312 0.92 -4.71 -10.10
C VAL A 312 0.12 -3.44 -10.41
N PRO A 313 0.39 -2.77 -11.53
CA PRO A 313 -0.39 -1.59 -11.93
C PRO A 313 -1.84 -1.95 -12.26
N SER A 314 -2.72 -0.95 -12.23
CA SER A 314 -4.11 -1.09 -12.64
C SER A 314 -4.25 -1.84 -13.97
N TRP A 315 -5.14 -2.82 -14.02
CA TRP A 315 -5.52 -3.60 -15.19
C TRP A 315 -4.42 -4.50 -15.79
N HIS A 316 -3.28 -4.67 -15.10
CA HIS A 316 -2.27 -5.68 -15.49
C HIS A 316 -2.67 -7.05 -14.95
N ALA A 317 -2.55 -8.08 -15.79
CA ALA A 317 -2.80 -9.45 -15.38
C ALA A 317 -1.69 -9.91 -14.42
N LEU A 318 -2.08 -10.43 -13.25
CA LEU A 318 -1.19 -11.05 -12.28
C LEU A 318 -1.38 -12.56 -12.30
N GLN A 319 -0.27 -13.30 -12.34
CA GLN A 319 -0.19 -14.73 -12.10
C GLN A 319 0.96 -15.01 -11.14
N LEU A 320 0.74 -15.89 -10.18
CA LEU A 320 1.74 -16.29 -9.18
C LEU A 320 1.94 -17.81 -9.23
N ARG A 321 3.20 -18.25 -9.15
CA ARG A 321 3.56 -19.65 -8.99
C ARG A 321 4.51 -19.79 -7.79
N ALA A 322 4.15 -20.65 -6.85
CA ALA A 322 4.97 -20.91 -5.67
C ALA A 322 5.89 -22.12 -5.91
N ASP A 323 7.20 -21.99 -5.65
CA ASP A 323 8.14 -23.11 -5.72
C ASP A 323 8.12 -23.95 -4.43
N ARG A 324 7.80 -23.29 -3.33
CA ARG A 324 7.57 -23.85 -1.98
C ARG A 324 6.41 -23.11 -1.37
N ASP A 325 5.86 -23.59 -0.27
CA ASP A 325 4.81 -22.86 0.45
C ASP A 325 5.20 -21.40 0.61
N ALA A 326 4.34 -20.49 0.13
CA ALA A 326 4.62 -19.07 0.17
C ALA A 326 3.50 -18.31 0.86
N VAL A 327 3.87 -17.39 1.75
CA VAL A 327 2.97 -16.44 2.39
C VAL A 327 3.22 -15.06 1.82
N MET A 328 2.19 -14.50 1.20
CA MET A 328 2.23 -13.17 0.62
C MET A 328 1.38 -12.20 1.44
N PHE A 329 1.89 -11.00 1.64
CA PHE A 329 1.11 -9.85 2.04
C PHE A 329 0.86 -8.98 0.82
N SER A 330 -0.29 -8.31 0.76
CA SER A 330 -0.52 -7.29 -0.26
C SER A 330 -1.42 -6.17 0.24
N PHE A 331 -1.26 -4.99 -0.35
CA PHE A 331 -2.16 -3.87 -0.13
C PHE A 331 -2.50 -3.16 -1.43
N SER A 332 -3.68 -2.55 -1.48
CA SER A 332 -4.20 -1.89 -2.69
C SER A 332 -5.18 -0.76 -2.36
N ASP A 333 -5.45 0.09 -3.34
CA ASP A 333 -6.47 1.16 -3.26
C ASP A 333 -7.89 0.68 -3.51
N ARG A 334 -8.14 -0.64 -3.49
CA ARG A 334 -9.46 -1.25 -3.72
C ARG A 334 -10.60 -0.62 -2.93
N PRO A 335 -10.47 -0.29 -1.62
CA PRO A 335 -11.57 0.29 -0.86
C PRO A 335 -12.06 1.62 -1.41
N VAL A 336 -11.16 2.49 -1.85
CA VAL A 336 -11.52 3.77 -2.50
C VAL A 336 -12.27 3.51 -3.79
N GLN A 337 -11.76 2.63 -4.62
CA GLN A 337 -12.41 2.30 -5.89
C GLN A 337 -13.78 1.66 -5.70
N GLN A 338 -13.93 0.81 -4.68
CA GLN A 338 -15.23 0.22 -4.31
C GLN A 338 -16.22 1.28 -3.80
N ALA A 339 -15.77 2.18 -2.93
CA ALA A 339 -16.60 3.26 -2.40
C ALA A 339 -17.10 4.21 -3.51
N LEU A 340 -16.29 4.43 -4.56
CA LEU A 340 -16.62 5.24 -5.71
C LEU A 340 -17.33 4.48 -6.85
N GLY A 341 -17.55 3.17 -6.72
CA GLY A 341 -18.16 2.32 -7.76
C GLY A 341 -17.25 2.07 -8.98
N LEU A 342 -15.95 2.30 -8.87
CA LEU A 342 -14.98 2.19 -9.95
C LEU A 342 -14.32 0.81 -10.05
N TRP A 343 -14.27 0.05 -8.96
CA TRP A 343 -13.56 -1.22 -8.93
C TRP A 343 -14.15 -2.25 -9.87
N ARG A 344 -13.30 -2.86 -10.67
CA ARG A 344 -13.62 -3.95 -11.61
C ARG A 344 -12.55 -5.03 -11.51
N GLU A 345 -12.93 -6.27 -11.71
CA GLU A 345 -12.07 -7.45 -11.75
C GLU A 345 -12.42 -8.31 -12.97
N GLN A 346 -11.41 -8.96 -13.55
CA GLN A 346 -11.57 -9.94 -14.61
C GLN A 346 -10.70 -11.16 -14.34
N ARG A 347 -11.32 -12.32 -14.23
CA ARG A 347 -10.67 -13.63 -14.18
C ARG A 347 -10.40 -14.10 -15.61
N LEU A 348 -9.15 -14.43 -15.91
CA LEU A 348 -8.67 -14.79 -17.26
C LEU A 348 -8.44 -16.30 -17.38
#